data_f8ea8297542c059d175675a9f58a1da0
#
_entry.id   f8ea8297542c059d175675a9f58a1da0
#
_cell.length_a   1.000
_cell.length_b   1.000
_cell.length_c   1.000
_cell.angle_alpha   90.00
_cell.angle_beta   90.00
_cell.angle_gamma   90.00
#
_symmetry.space_group_name_H-M   'P 1'
#
loop_
_entity.id
_entity.type
_entity.pdbx_description
1 polymer ?
#
loop_
_entity_poly.entity_id
_entity_poly.type
_entity_poly.pdbx_seq_one_letter_code
_entity_poly.pdbx_strand_id
1 'polypeptide(L)'
;MHMLVGNHDIYYKNTLRVNAPSELLGEYENISVYTEPTTVDFDGIPILLLPWICDENREESLQVVTESNAPICMGHLELNGFEAHPGHVMNNGMDAKHFSKFAKVFSGHYHMKSSKKNITYLGNP
;
A
#
# COMPACT_ATOMS: atom_id res chain seq x y z
N MET A 1 -3.25 -11.43 -12.26
CA MET A 1 -3.78 -10.32 -11.45
C MET A 1 -2.95 -10.18 -10.18
N HIS A 2 -2.59 -8.98 -9.81
CA HIS A 2 -1.86 -8.67 -8.59
C HIS A 2 -2.80 -8.02 -7.58
N MET A 3 -2.78 -8.49 -6.34
CA MET A 3 -3.68 -8.04 -5.29
C MET A 3 -2.90 -7.75 -4.00
N LEU A 4 -3.04 -6.55 -3.46
CA LEU A 4 -2.49 -6.17 -2.16
C LEU A 4 -3.54 -6.37 -1.07
N VAL A 5 -3.10 -6.86 0.08
CA VAL A 5 -3.96 -6.97 1.26
C VAL A 5 -4.13 -5.57 1.87
N GLY A 6 -5.37 -5.13 2.02
CA GLY A 6 -5.75 -3.87 2.66
C GLY A 6 -6.22 -4.07 4.10
N ASN A 7 -6.53 -2.96 4.77
CA ASN A 7 -6.93 -3.00 6.19
C ASN A 7 -8.28 -3.68 6.46
N HIS A 8 -9.16 -3.70 5.48
CA HIS A 8 -10.45 -4.38 5.59
C HIS A 8 -10.39 -5.88 5.26
N ASP A 9 -9.26 -6.35 4.75
CA ASP A 9 -9.07 -7.74 4.35
C ASP A 9 -8.54 -8.63 5.46
N ILE A 10 -8.06 -8.03 6.56
CA ILE A 10 -7.41 -8.75 7.66
C ILE A 10 -8.42 -9.14 8.74
N TYR A 11 -8.23 -10.33 9.32
CA TYR A 11 -9.06 -10.81 10.43
C TYR A 11 -8.63 -10.19 11.77
N TYR A 12 -7.33 -10.16 12.03
CA TYR A 12 -6.74 -9.56 13.22
C TYR A 12 -6.14 -8.20 12.90
N LYS A 13 -6.39 -7.21 13.76
CA LYS A 13 -6.02 -5.81 13.54
C LYS A 13 -4.52 -5.59 13.26
N ASN A 14 -3.65 -6.35 13.89
CA ASN A 14 -2.21 -6.08 13.90
C ASN A 14 -1.37 -7.11 13.12
N THR A 15 -1.99 -7.92 12.28
CA THR A 15 -1.27 -8.91 11.46
C THR A 15 -1.96 -9.17 10.14
N LEU A 16 -1.19 -9.43 9.10
CA LEU A 16 -1.71 -9.84 7.78
C LEU A 16 -1.73 -11.36 7.60
N ARG A 17 -1.36 -12.14 8.61
CA ARG A 17 -1.23 -13.61 8.49
C ARG A 17 -2.55 -14.29 8.13
N VAL A 18 -3.67 -13.79 8.64
CA VAL A 18 -5.00 -14.27 8.28
C VAL A 18 -5.73 -13.14 7.55
N ASN A 19 -5.95 -13.32 6.25
CA ASN A 19 -6.59 -12.32 5.40
C ASN A 19 -7.48 -12.99 4.35
N ALA A 20 -8.56 -12.31 3.98
CA ALA A 20 -9.55 -12.83 3.05
C ALA A 20 -8.97 -13.12 1.65
N PRO A 21 -8.16 -12.26 1.03
CA PRO A 21 -7.58 -12.57 -0.28
C PRO A 21 -6.76 -13.86 -0.32
N SER A 22 -5.91 -14.10 0.67
CA SER A 22 -5.10 -15.33 0.73
C SER A 22 -5.97 -16.57 0.97
N GLU A 23 -6.97 -16.48 1.85
CA GLU A 23 -7.87 -17.59 2.15
C GLU A 23 -8.78 -17.95 0.97
N LEU A 24 -9.29 -16.96 0.24
CA LEU A 24 -10.26 -17.17 -0.84
C LEU A 24 -9.61 -17.35 -2.21
N LEU A 25 -8.47 -16.72 -2.45
CA LEU A 25 -7.88 -16.58 -3.78
C LEU A 25 -6.48 -17.19 -3.90
N GLY A 26 -5.88 -17.64 -2.81
CA GLY A 26 -4.50 -18.13 -2.80
C GLY A 26 -4.25 -19.36 -3.66
N GLU A 27 -5.27 -20.13 -3.98
CA GLU A 27 -5.17 -21.32 -4.83
C GLU A 27 -5.22 -21.04 -6.35
N TYR A 28 -5.57 -19.81 -6.75
CA TYR A 28 -5.68 -19.45 -8.15
C TYR A 28 -4.33 -19.03 -8.71
N GLU A 29 -3.84 -19.73 -9.72
CA GLU A 29 -2.51 -19.48 -10.32
C GLU A 29 -2.39 -18.13 -11.03
N ASN A 30 -3.51 -17.58 -11.51
CA ASN A 30 -3.53 -16.30 -12.21
C ASN A 30 -3.72 -15.09 -11.29
N ILE A 31 -3.78 -15.32 -9.98
CA ILE A 31 -3.90 -14.27 -8.96
C ILE A 31 -2.72 -14.37 -8.00
N SER A 32 -1.96 -13.28 -7.90
CA SER A 32 -0.87 -13.15 -6.93
C SER A 32 -1.33 -12.24 -5.79
N VAL A 33 -1.37 -12.77 -4.58
CA VAL A 33 -1.75 -12.03 -3.37
C VAL A 33 -0.49 -11.67 -2.60
N TYR A 34 -0.32 -10.38 -2.30
CA TYR A 34 0.85 -9.88 -1.58
C TYR A 34 0.50 -9.51 -0.15
N THR A 35 1.14 -10.20 0.78
CA THR A 35 1.06 -9.96 2.23
C THR A 35 2.31 -9.33 2.79
N GLU A 36 3.37 -9.23 1.99
CA GLU A 36 4.65 -8.65 2.33
C GLU A 36 5.09 -7.66 1.25
N PRO A 37 5.92 -6.65 1.60
CA PRO A 37 6.49 -5.75 0.60
C PRO A 37 7.24 -6.54 -0.46
N THR A 38 6.87 -6.37 -1.72
CA THR A 38 7.44 -7.15 -2.83
C THR A 38 7.67 -6.25 -4.03
N THR A 39 8.86 -6.31 -4.62
CA THR A 39 9.15 -5.62 -5.87
C THR A 39 8.89 -6.56 -7.04
N VAL A 40 8.03 -6.12 -7.96
CA VAL A 40 7.68 -6.87 -9.16
C VAL A 40 8.09 -6.06 -10.38
N ASP A 41 8.69 -6.72 -11.37
CA ASP A 41 9.05 -6.09 -12.63
C ASP A 41 7.85 -6.16 -13.58
N PHE A 42 7.41 -4.98 -14.05
CA PHE A 42 6.37 -4.84 -15.05
C PHE A 42 6.99 -4.30 -16.34
N ASP A 43 7.31 -5.18 -17.25
CA ASP A 43 7.93 -4.84 -18.55
C ASP A 43 9.20 -3.98 -18.41
N GLY A 44 10.08 -4.34 -17.49
CA GLY A 44 11.34 -3.64 -17.23
C GLY A 44 11.24 -2.51 -16.21
N ILE A 45 10.05 -2.22 -15.69
CA ILE A 45 9.84 -1.20 -14.66
C ILE A 45 9.61 -1.89 -13.31
N PRO A 46 10.55 -1.81 -12.36
CA PRO A 46 10.31 -2.37 -11.02
C PRO A 46 9.33 -1.49 -10.26
N ILE A 47 8.33 -2.13 -9.67
CA ILE A 47 7.30 -1.48 -8.83
C ILE A 47 7.32 -2.15 -7.45
N LEU A 48 7.49 -1.38 -6.40
CA LEU A 48 7.34 -1.86 -5.04
C LEU A 48 5.84 -1.96 -4.71
N LEU A 49 5.38 -3.18 -4.48
CA LEU A 49 4.01 -3.46 -4.02
C LEU A 49 4.02 -3.54 -2.49
N LEU A 50 3.26 -2.67 -1.84
CA LEU A 50 3.29 -2.49 -0.39
C LEU A 50 1.90 -2.71 0.21
N PRO A 51 1.63 -3.88 0.83
CA PRO A 51 0.35 -4.14 1.46
C PRO A 51 0.15 -3.29 2.72
N TRP A 52 -1.03 -3.39 3.34
CA TRP A 52 -1.36 -2.64 4.54
C TRP A 52 -0.27 -2.76 5.61
N ILE A 53 0.12 -1.62 6.17
CA ILE A 53 1.11 -1.55 7.25
C ILE A 53 0.38 -1.50 8.59
N CYS A 54 0.59 -2.54 9.40
CA CYS A 54 0.10 -2.64 10.76
C CYS A 54 1.28 -2.70 11.75
N ASP A 55 1.00 -2.83 13.04
CA ASP A 55 2.06 -2.81 14.06
C ASP A 55 3.09 -3.93 13.86
N GLU A 56 2.64 -5.13 13.48
CA GLU A 56 3.53 -6.28 13.28
C GLU A 56 4.57 -6.06 12.17
N ASN A 57 4.18 -5.43 11.07
CA ASN A 57 5.03 -5.32 9.88
C ASN A 57 5.59 -3.92 9.62
N ARG A 58 5.32 -2.96 10.50
CA ARG A 58 5.67 -1.55 10.27
C ARG A 58 7.17 -1.33 10.09
N GLU A 59 7.97 -1.85 10.99
CA GLU A 59 9.42 -1.65 10.97
C GLU A 59 10.05 -2.25 9.71
N GLU A 60 9.70 -3.49 9.41
CA GLU A 60 10.17 -4.18 8.22
C GLU A 60 9.71 -3.48 6.94
N SER A 61 8.44 -3.07 6.87
CA SER A 61 7.90 -2.38 5.69
C SER A 61 8.60 -1.04 5.44
N LEU A 62 8.84 -0.25 6.47
CA LEU A 62 9.54 1.03 6.35
C LEU A 62 11.02 0.84 5.98
N GLN A 63 11.65 -0.23 6.46
CA GLN A 63 13.01 -0.59 6.05
C GLN A 63 13.06 -0.91 4.55
N VAL A 64 12.13 -1.72 4.05
CA VAL A 64 12.04 -2.03 2.62
C VAL A 64 11.82 -0.76 1.80
N VAL A 65 10.95 0.14 2.24
CA VAL A 65 10.73 1.44 1.57
C VAL A 65 12.03 2.24 1.51
N THR A 66 12.77 2.32 2.61
CA THR A 66 14.03 3.06 2.69
C THR A 66 15.11 2.49 1.77
N GLU A 67 15.21 1.18 1.67
CA GLU A 67 16.23 0.49 0.88
C GLU A 67 15.85 0.29 -0.59
N SER A 68 14.58 0.46 -0.96
CA SER A 68 14.10 0.20 -2.31
C SER A 68 14.71 1.16 -3.33
N ASN A 69 15.07 0.62 -4.49
CA ASN A 69 15.50 1.37 -5.67
C ASN A 69 14.41 1.44 -6.76
N ALA A 70 13.21 0.93 -6.48
CA ALA A 70 12.10 1.01 -7.43
C ALA A 70 11.67 2.47 -7.65
N PRO A 71 11.41 2.90 -8.89
CA PRO A 71 10.95 4.26 -9.16
C PRO A 71 9.49 4.48 -8.77
N ILE A 72 8.70 3.41 -8.67
CA ILE A 72 7.26 3.47 -8.39
C ILE A 72 6.93 2.59 -7.19
N CYS A 73 6.05 3.10 -6.33
CA CYS A 73 5.45 2.33 -5.24
C CYS A 73 3.93 2.32 -5.41
N MET A 74 3.32 1.15 -5.24
CA MET A 74 1.88 1.00 -5.17
C MET A 74 1.50 0.34 -3.86
N GLY A 75 0.57 0.93 -3.12
CA GLY A 75 0.25 0.44 -1.79
C GLY A 75 -1.18 0.70 -1.35
N HIS A 76 -1.48 0.22 -0.15
CA HIS A 76 -2.72 0.51 0.57
C HIS A 76 -2.33 1.26 1.85
N LEU A 77 -2.13 2.58 1.74
CA LEU A 77 -1.39 3.37 2.70
C LEU A 77 -2.29 4.39 3.42
N GLU A 78 -2.02 4.60 4.70
CA GLU A 78 -2.64 5.65 5.50
C GLU A 78 -1.59 6.74 5.76
N LEU A 79 -1.62 7.79 4.93
CA LEU A 79 -0.64 8.88 5.00
C LEU A 79 -1.28 10.16 5.51
N ASN A 80 -0.50 10.92 6.27
CA ASN A 80 -0.91 12.24 6.75
C ASN A 80 -1.03 13.24 5.61
N GLY A 81 -1.92 14.22 5.78
CA GLY A 81 -2.06 15.34 4.87
C GLY A 81 -3.01 15.12 3.70
N PHE A 82 -3.69 13.97 3.62
CA PHE A 82 -4.68 13.66 2.60
C PHE A 82 -6.09 13.60 3.19
N GLU A 83 -7.10 13.94 2.40
CA GLU A 83 -8.49 13.88 2.84
C GLU A 83 -9.01 12.44 2.80
N ALA A 84 -9.45 11.94 3.96
CA ALA A 84 -10.17 10.67 4.06
C ALA A 84 -11.64 10.82 3.64
N HIS A 85 -12.23 11.96 3.99
CA HIS A 85 -13.59 12.39 3.65
C HIS A 85 -13.56 13.87 3.28
N PRO A 86 -14.58 14.42 2.58
CA PRO A 86 -14.63 15.85 2.26
C PRO A 86 -14.42 16.72 3.50
N GLY A 87 -13.40 17.57 3.48
CA GLY A 87 -13.06 18.47 4.58
C GLY A 87 -12.35 17.82 5.78
N HIS A 88 -12.05 16.53 5.75
CA HIS A 88 -11.39 15.84 6.84
C HIS A 88 -10.00 15.34 6.43
N VAL A 89 -8.98 16.10 6.80
CA VAL A 89 -7.57 15.75 6.54
C VAL A 89 -7.05 14.84 7.64
N MET A 90 -6.45 13.72 7.25
CA MET A 90 -5.89 12.75 8.19
C MET A 90 -4.55 13.22 8.76
N ASN A 91 -4.41 13.10 10.10
CA ASN A 91 -3.20 13.48 10.83
C ASN A 91 -2.61 12.34 11.68
N ASN A 92 -3.26 11.17 11.70
CA ASN A 92 -2.87 10.03 12.54
C ASN A 92 -2.17 8.91 11.76
N GLY A 93 -1.91 9.11 10.48
CA GLY A 93 -1.22 8.15 9.62
C GLY A 93 0.29 8.33 9.63
N MET A 94 0.93 7.67 8.69
CA MET A 94 2.38 7.79 8.49
C MET A 94 2.76 9.11 7.82
N ASP A 95 3.98 9.55 8.07
CA ASP A 95 4.55 10.71 7.38
C ASP A 95 4.81 10.37 5.91
N ALA A 96 4.24 11.18 5.01
CA ALA A 96 4.43 11.03 3.57
C ALA A 96 5.89 11.18 3.13
N LYS A 97 6.76 11.77 3.95
CA LYS A 97 8.19 11.92 3.67
C LYS A 97 8.91 10.58 3.46
N HIS A 98 8.44 9.49 4.09
CA HIS A 98 9.01 8.16 3.86
C HIS A 98 8.96 7.75 2.39
N PHE A 99 8.03 8.33 1.63
CA PHE A 99 7.77 7.98 0.22
C PHE A 99 8.30 9.01 -0.78
N SER A 100 9.01 10.05 -0.33
CA SER A 100 9.48 11.14 -1.18
C SER A 100 10.51 10.71 -2.25
N LYS A 101 11.19 9.61 -2.04
CA LYS A 101 12.20 9.08 -2.97
C LYS A 101 11.63 8.49 -4.26
N PHE A 102 10.38 8.02 -4.24
CA PHE A 102 9.75 7.45 -5.42
C PHE A 102 9.35 8.53 -6.42
N ALA A 103 9.50 8.24 -7.71
CA ALA A 103 9.02 9.14 -8.76
C ALA A 103 7.49 9.25 -8.71
N LYS A 104 6.79 8.14 -8.45
CA LYS A 104 5.35 8.07 -8.28
C LYS A 104 4.96 7.09 -7.19
N VAL A 105 3.96 7.45 -6.40
CA VAL A 105 3.32 6.58 -5.42
C VAL A 105 1.82 6.58 -5.69
N PHE A 106 1.24 5.40 -5.87
CA PHE A 106 -0.20 5.23 -6.02
C PHE A 106 -0.73 4.45 -4.82
N SER A 107 -1.82 4.93 -4.22
CA SER A 107 -2.39 4.27 -3.06
C SER A 107 -3.91 4.14 -3.13
N GLY A 108 -4.40 3.02 -2.60
CA GLY A 108 -5.78 2.88 -2.16
C GLY A 108 -5.92 3.37 -0.72
N HIS A 109 -6.93 2.94 -0.02
CA HIS A 109 -7.35 3.23 1.36
C HIS A 109 -8.31 4.41 1.47
N TYR A 110 -7.92 5.63 1.11
CA TYR A 110 -8.84 6.77 1.12
C TYR A 110 -9.75 6.72 -0.10
N HIS A 111 -11.03 6.97 0.13
CA HIS A 111 -12.05 6.86 -0.91
C HIS A 111 -12.14 8.10 -1.81
N MET A 112 -11.47 9.16 -1.45
CA MET A 112 -11.38 10.37 -2.28
C MET A 112 -10.14 10.33 -3.15
N LYS A 113 -10.32 10.59 -4.43
CA LYS A 113 -9.20 10.80 -5.34
C LYS A 113 -8.50 12.10 -4.98
N SER A 114 -7.22 12.04 -4.73
CA SER A 114 -6.41 13.22 -4.41
C SER A 114 -4.96 13.02 -4.80
N SER A 115 -4.24 14.10 -4.98
CA SER A 115 -2.84 14.05 -5.38
C SER A 115 -2.07 15.20 -4.73
N LYS A 116 -0.93 14.87 -4.13
CA LYS A 116 0.04 15.85 -3.61
C LYS A 116 1.45 15.39 -3.92
N LYS A 117 2.26 16.27 -4.54
CA LYS A 117 3.65 15.95 -4.92
C LYS A 117 3.67 14.68 -5.77
N ASN A 118 4.42 13.65 -5.34
CA ASN A 118 4.54 12.37 -6.06
C ASN A 118 3.47 11.34 -5.68
N ILE A 119 2.56 11.65 -4.75
CA ILE A 119 1.60 10.69 -4.19
C ILE A 119 0.20 10.95 -4.76
N THR A 120 -0.44 9.90 -5.25
CA THR A 120 -1.81 9.92 -5.76
C THR A 120 -2.65 8.84 -5.07
N TYR A 121 -3.74 9.23 -4.42
CA TYR A 121 -4.79 8.35 -3.96
C TYR A 121 -5.79 8.14 -5.09
N LEU A 122 -6.05 6.87 -5.42
CA LEU A 122 -6.89 6.53 -6.57
C LEU A 122 -8.37 6.79 -6.32
N GLY A 123 -8.78 6.75 -5.06
CA GLY A 123 -10.18 6.88 -4.67
C GLY A 123 -11.02 5.66 -5.05
N ASN A 124 -12.31 5.75 -4.82
CA ASN A 124 -13.26 4.74 -5.29
C ASN A 124 -13.72 5.08 -6.71
N PRO A 125 -13.96 4.03 -7.54
CA PRO A 125 -14.55 4.24 -8.85
C PRO A 125 -15.96 4.81 -8.78
#